data_d1129613294b96609a288caf2fba8aab
#
_entry.id   d1129613294b96609a288caf2fba8aab
#
_cell.length_a   1.000
_cell.length_b   1.000
_cell.length_c   1.000
_cell.angle_alpha   90.00
_cell.angle_beta   90.00
_cell.angle_gamma   90.00
#
_symmetry.space_group_name_H-M   'P 1'
#
loop_
_entity.id
_entity.type
_entity.pdbx_description
1 polymer ?
#
loop_
_entity_poly.entity_id
_entity_poly.type
_entity_poly.pdbx_seq_one_letter_code
_entity_poly.pdbx_strand_id
1 'polypeptide(L)'
;MSTLQKSFDWKALLALGLGCVVGWSWVIYSGMWGSLGGTMGGVLAFVIVAILCSFVGLVYAELSSTYPKAGGEVIFSIEALGLGAARVAQWMCLLSWVGLLAVEAIAIPVILTTIGFTVPQVVPLYQFAGETVYLSYILVSIGINGIFAVINILGASISGTVQKWAVYLLLAAAVFF
;
A
#
# COMPACT_ATOMS: atom_id res chain seq x y z
N MET A 1 5.42 -28.76 13.04
CA MET A 1 4.64 -27.88 12.15
C MET A 1 3.93 -26.89 13.04
N SER A 2 4.33 -25.62 13.03
CA SER A 2 3.62 -24.57 13.79
C SER A 2 2.27 -24.35 13.10
N THR A 3 1.19 -24.68 13.79
CA THR A 3 -0.17 -24.36 13.34
C THR A 3 -0.31 -22.85 13.31
N LEU A 4 -0.67 -22.29 12.15
CA LEU A 4 -0.96 -20.88 12.02
C LEU A 4 -2.07 -20.50 13.00
N GLN A 5 -1.79 -19.58 13.93
CA GLN A 5 -2.80 -19.04 14.83
C GLN A 5 -3.67 -18.04 14.07
N LYS A 6 -4.99 -18.16 14.18
CA LYS A 6 -5.94 -17.22 13.59
C LYS A 6 -5.89 -15.89 14.36
N SER A 7 -5.10 -14.93 13.84
CA SER A 7 -4.89 -13.62 14.48
C SER A 7 -5.90 -12.57 14.05
N PHE A 8 -6.57 -12.74 12.90
CA PHE A 8 -7.50 -11.77 12.35
C PHE A 8 -8.85 -12.40 12.01
N ASP A 9 -9.92 -11.64 12.24
CA ASP A 9 -11.23 -11.95 11.68
C ASP A 9 -11.33 -11.44 10.23
N TRP A 10 -12.40 -11.82 9.52
CA TRP A 10 -12.57 -11.42 8.11
C TRP A 10 -12.68 -9.89 7.93
N LYS A 11 -13.19 -9.15 8.94
CA LYS A 11 -13.30 -7.68 8.90
C LYS A 11 -11.93 -7.03 9.00
N ALA A 12 -11.06 -7.56 9.83
CA ALA A 12 -9.68 -7.09 9.95
C ALA A 12 -8.88 -7.38 8.67
N LEU A 13 -9.08 -8.57 8.06
CA LEU A 13 -8.45 -8.91 6.78
C LEU A 13 -8.94 -8.00 5.64
N LEU A 14 -10.25 -7.70 5.60
CA LEU A 14 -10.80 -6.77 4.62
C LEU A 14 -10.21 -5.36 4.82
N ALA A 15 -10.13 -4.88 6.06
CA ALA A 15 -9.54 -3.58 6.36
C ALA A 15 -8.06 -3.51 5.98
N LEU A 16 -7.29 -4.56 6.27
CA LEU A 16 -5.89 -4.67 5.83
C LEU A 16 -5.77 -4.61 4.31
N GLY A 17 -6.59 -5.39 3.60
CA GLY A 17 -6.62 -5.41 2.14
C GLY A 17 -6.97 -4.04 1.55
N LEU A 18 -8.03 -3.41 2.05
CA LEU A 18 -8.41 -2.07 1.62
C LEU A 18 -7.31 -1.04 1.89
N GLY A 19 -6.68 -1.07 3.07
CA GLY A 19 -5.61 -0.15 3.42
C GLY A 19 -4.34 -0.34 2.60
N CYS A 20 -4.08 -1.56 2.09
CA CYS A 20 -2.97 -1.81 1.16
C CYS A 20 -3.25 -1.31 -0.26
N VAL A 21 -4.52 -1.32 -0.69
CA VAL A 21 -4.91 -0.94 -2.06
C VAL A 21 -5.23 0.55 -2.15
N VAL A 22 -5.97 1.08 -1.16
CA VAL A 22 -6.39 2.47 -1.13
C VAL A 22 -5.38 3.28 -0.31
N GLY A 23 -4.22 3.57 -0.92
CA GLY A 23 -3.23 4.48 -0.37
C GLY A 23 -3.60 5.95 -0.62
N TRP A 24 -2.71 6.88 -0.31
CA TRP A 24 -2.90 8.31 -0.55
C TRP A 24 -2.73 8.73 -2.01
N SER A 25 -2.17 7.89 -2.83
CA SER A 25 -1.90 8.15 -4.24
C SER A 25 -3.14 8.54 -5.05
N TRP A 26 -4.33 8.03 -4.70
CA TRP A 26 -5.56 8.42 -5.37
C TRP A 26 -5.91 9.91 -5.14
N VAL A 27 -5.62 10.46 -3.97
CA VAL A 27 -5.85 11.89 -3.68
C VAL A 27 -4.94 12.77 -4.52
N ILE A 28 -3.68 12.36 -4.68
CA ILE A 28 -2.66 13.14 -5.40
C ILE A 28 -2.86 13.02 -6.92
N TYR A 29 -3.10 11.80 -7.43
CA TYR A 29 -3.10 11.54 -8.87
C TYR A 29 -4.48 11.60 -9.52
N SER A 30 -5.58 11.69 -8.77
CA SER A 30 -6.93 11.75 -9.36
C SER A 30 -7.11 12.91 -10.34
N GLY A 31 -6.57 14.09 -10.02
CA GLY A 31 -6.56 15.23 -10.92
C GLY A 31 -5.80 14.99 -12.22
N MET A 32 -4.64 14.34 -12.14
CA MET A 32 -3.84 13.97 -13.31
C MET A 32 -4.56 12.92 -14.16
N TRP A 33 -5.14 11.90 -13.57
CA TRP A 33 -5.91 10.88 -14.31
C TRP A 33 -7.12 11.48 -15.00
N GLY A 34 -7.82 12.41 -14.34
CA GLY A 34 -8.92 13.15 -14.95
C GLY A 34 -8.49 14.03 -16.12
N SER A 35 -7.31 14.65 -16.05
CA SER A 35 -6.78 15.47 -17.14
C SER A 35 -6.32 14.65 -18.35
N LEU A 36 -5.78 13.45 -18.14
CA LEU A 36 -5.30 12.56 -19.20
C LEU A 36 -6.43 11.82 -19.93
N GLY A 37 -7.38 11.28 -19.19
CA GLY A 37 -8.44 10.42 -19.73
C GLY A 37 -9.83 11.05 -19.78
N GLY A 38 -9.97 12.25 -19.25
CA GLY A 38 -11.28 12.82 -18.94
C GLY A 38 -11.98 12.03 -17.82
N THR A 39 -13.05 12.60 -17.29
CA THR A 39 -13.80 11.96 -16.17
C THR A 39 -14.31 10.57 -16.55
N MET A 40 -14.87 10.41 -17.75
CA MET A 40 -15.42 9.13 -18.21
C MET A 40 -14.32 8.09 -18.47
N GLY A 41 -13.17 8.50 -19.04
CA GLY A 41 -12.03 7.61 -19.26
C GLY A 41 -11.43 7.12 -17.94
N GLY A 42 -11.33 7.98 -16.94
CA GLY A 42 -10.90 7.60 -15.59
C GLY A 42 -11.83 6.55 -14.97
N VAL A 43 -13.14 6.79 -14.99
CA VAL A 43 -14.13 5.83 -14.45
C VAL A 43 -14.06 4.48 -15.15
N LEU A 44 -14.02 4.47 -16.48
CA LEU A 44 -13.92 3.23 -17.27
C LEU A 44 -12.62 2.46 -16.95
N ALA A 45 -11.48 3.17 -16.82
CA ALA A 45 -10.22 2.55 -16.46
C ALA A 45 -10.30 1.87 -15.07
N PHE A 46 -10.87 2.53 -14.07
CA PHE A 46 -11.07 1.94 -12.74
C PHE A 46 -11.99 0.72 -12.79
N VAL A 47 -13.08 0.74 -13.54
CA VAL A 47 -13.99 -0.41 -13.68
C VAL A 47 -13.26 -1.60 -14.32
N ILE A 48 -12.53 -1.37 -15.42
CA ILE A 48 -11.77 -2.42 -16.11
C ILE A 48 -10.72 -3.02 -15.16
N VAL A 49 -9.94 -2.19 -14.49
CA VAL A 49 -8.91 -2.65 -13.54
C VAL A 49 -9.56 -3.40 -12.37
N ALA A 50 -10.68 -2.95 -11.83
CA ALA A 50 -11.40 -3.65 -10.76
C ALA A 50 -11.81 -5.06 -11.17
N ILE A 51 -12.32 -5.23 -12.40
CA ILE A 51 -12.66 -6.54 -12.95
C ILE A 51 -11.42 -7.44 -13.06
N LEU A 52 -10.34 -6.92 -13.65
CA LEU A 52 -9.07 -7.67 -13.79
C LEU A 52 -8.48 -8.06 -12.42
N CYS A 53 -8.44 -7.13 -11.47
CA CYS A 53 -7.99 -7.39 -10.11
C CYS A 53 -8.85 -8.42 -9.38
N SER A 54 -10.16 -8.48 -9.67
CA SER A 54 -11.05 -9.49 -9.10
C SER A 54 -10.65 -10.91 -9.53
N PHE A 55 -10.28 -11.11 -10.78
CA PHE A 55 -9.77 -12.42 -11.25
C PHE A 55 -8.46 -12.79 -10.55
N VAL A 56 -7.54 -11.84 -10.41
CA VAL A 56 -6.30 -12.07 -9.67
C VAL A 56 -6.61 -12.44 -8.20
N GLY A 57 -7.54 -11.71 -7.57
CA GLY A 57 -7.97 -11.98 -6.21
C GLY A 57 -8.55 -13.40 -6.02
N LEU A 58 -9.34 -13.89 -6.99
CA LEU A 58 -9.87 -15.26 -6.97
C LEU A 58 -8.74 -16.31 -7.04
N VAL A 59 -7.74 -16.11 -7.89
CA VAL A 59 -6.57 -16.98 -7.98
C VAL A 59 -5.81 -17.02 -6.65
N TYR A 60 -5.59 -15.85 -6.02
CA TYR A 60 -4.95 -15.78 -4.70
C TYR A 60 -5.76 -16.47 -3.61
N ALA A 61 -7.09 -16.36 -3.64
CA ALA A 61 -7.97 -17.04 -2.70
C ALA A 61 -7.86 -18.56 -2.82
N GLU A 62 -7.84 -19.08 -4.04
CA GLU A 62 -7.64 -20.49 -4.32
C GLU A 62 -6.26 -20.99 -3.86
N LEU A 63 -5.20 -20.28 -4.23
CA LEU A 63 -3.83 -20.63 -3.84
C LEU A 63 -3.64 -20.60 -2.32
N SER A 64 -4.21 -19.59 -1.63
CA SER A 64 -4.13 -19.46 -0.18
C SER A 64 -4.90 -20.57 0.55
N SER A 65 -5.99 -21.06 -0.03
CA SER A 65 -6.74 -22.19 0.53
C SER A 65 -6.04 -23.54 0.29
N THR A 66 -5.35 -23.66 -0.84
CA THR A 66 -4.61 -24.88 -1.22
C THR A 66 -3.28 -24.99 -0.46
N TYR A 67 -2.59 -23.88 -0.27
CA TYR A 67 -1.30 -23.80 0.42
C TYR A 67 -1.37 -22.91 1.66
N PRO A 68 -1.98 -23.35 2.77
CA PRO A 68 -2.17 -22.53 3.98
C PRO A 68 -0.86 -22.43 4.79
N LYS A 69 0.17 -21.86 4.18
CA LYS A 69 1.50 -21.64 4.76
C LYS A 69 1.82 -20.14 4.74
N ALA A 70 2.58 -19.67 5.73
CA ALA A 70 3.09 -18.32 5.72
C ALA A 70 4.15 -18.14 4.62
N GLY A 71 4.05 -17.05 3.84
CA GLY A 71 4.99 -16.73 2.76
C GLY A 71 4.34 -16.28 1.45
N GLY A 72 3.01 -16.38 1.31
CA GLY A 72 2.27 -15.87 0.15
C GLY A 72 2.84 -16.32 -1.18
N GLU A 73 3.10 -15.37 -2.08
CA GLU A 73 3.59 -15.59 -3.46
C GLU A 73 4.85 -16.45 -3.53
N VAL A 74 5.71 -16.38 -2.52
CA VAL A 74 6.96 -17.15 -2.47
C VAL A 74 6.64 -18.63 -2.32
N ILE A 75 5.71 -18.98 -1.42
CA ILE A 75 5.28 -20.37 -1.22
C ILE A 75 4.55 -20.90 -2.45
N PHE A 76 3.64 -20.11 -3.02
CA PHE A 76 2.94 -20.51 -4.25
C PHE A 76 3.92 -20.77 -5.39
N SER A 77 4.95 -19.92 -5.52
CA SER A 77 6.00 -20.10 -6.53
C SER A 77 6.89 -21.34 -6.27
N ILE A 78 7.21 -21.65 -5.00
CA ILE A 78 7.97 -22.85 -4.65
C ILE A 78 7.20 -24.12 -5.06
N GLU A 79 5.93 -24.19 -4.70
CA GLU A 79 5.11 -25.39 -4.91
C GLU A 79 4.75 -25.57 -6.40
N ALA A 80 4.52 -24.48 -7.14
CA ALA A 80 4.13 -24.55 -8.55
C ALA A 80 5.32 -24.62 -9.53
N LEU A 81 6.40 -23.88 -9.27
CA LEU A 81 7.48 -23.62 -10.23
C LEU A 81 8.88 -23.96 -9.70
N GLY A 82 8.97 -24.32 -8.43
CA GLY A 82 10.22 -24.68 -7.78
C GLY A 82 11.03 -23.50 -7.25
N LEU A 83 12.15 -23.80 -6.58
CA LEU A 83 12.94 -22.85 -5.79
C LEU A 83 13.56 -21.71 -6.64
N GLY A 84 13.91 -21.99 -7.88
CA GLY A 84 14.48 -20.97 -8.78
C GLY A 84 13.51 -19.83 -9.06
N ALA A 85 12.28 -20.16 -9.46
CA ALA A 85 11.21 -19.19 -9.70
C ALA A 85 10.80 -18.46 -8.41
N ALA A 86 10.76 -19.17 -7.29
CA ALA A 86 10.45 -18.57 -6.00
C ALA A 86 11.45 -17.49 -5.56
N ARG A 87 12.74 -17.66 -5.84
CA ARG A 87 13.75 -16.61 -5.59
C ARG A 87 13.49 -15.34 -6.41
N VAL A 88 13.13 -15.51 -7.68
CA VAL A 88 12.78 -14.39 -8.54
C VAL A 88 11.52 -13.69 -8.02
N ALA A 89 10.46 -14.45 -7.70
CA ALA A 89 9.23 -13.93 -7.13
C ALA A 89 9.50 -13.14 -5.83
N GLN A 90 10.33 -13.66 -4.93
CA GLN A 90 10.71 -12.99 -3.68
C GLN A 90 11.39 -11.63 -3.95
N TRP A 91 12.34 -11.57 -4.88
CA TRP A 91 13.00 -10.32 -5.23
C TRP A 91 12.04 -9.32 -5.87
N MET A 92 11.14 -9.77 -6.75
CA MET A 92 10.13 -8.92 -7.38
C MET A 92 9.15 -8.35 -6.35
N CYS A 93 8.67 -9.17 -5.41
CA CYS A 93 7.84 -8.70 -4.30
C CYS A 93 8.56 -7.67 -3.43
N LEU A 94 9.82 -7.94 -3.05
CA LEU A 94 10.61 -7.02 -2.24
C LEU A 94 10.80 -5.66 -2.96
N LEU A 95 11.19 -5.68 -4.22
CA LEU A 95 11.38 -4.46 -5.01
C LEU A 95 10.09 -3.68 -5.19
N SER A 96 8.95 -4.37 -5.39
CA SER A 96 7.63 -3.74 -5.50
C SER A 96 7.24 -3.03 -4.21
N TRP A 97 7.42 -3.68 -3.05
CA TRP A 97 7.12 -3.07 -1.75
C TRP A 97 8.05 -1.91 -1.41
N VAL A 98 9.35 -2.03 -1.69
CA VAL A 98 10.32 -0.92 -1.48
C VAL A 98 9.98 0.27 -2.39
N GLY A 99 9.64 0.01 -3.65
CA GLY A 99 9.22 1.05 -4.58
C GLY A 99 7.94 1.76 -4.13
N LEU A 100 6.94 1.00 -3.69
CA LEU A 100 5.70 1.56 -3.15
C LEU A 100 5.94 2.43 -1.92
N LEU A 101 6.73 1.95 -0.95
CA LEU A 101 7.08 2.72 0.24
C LEU A 101 7.80 4.03 -0.09
N ALA A 102 8.68 4.03 -1.10
CA ALA A 102 9.37 5.24 -1.52
C ALA A 102 8.41 6.29 -2.10
N VAL A 103 7.42 5.86 -2.90
CA VAL A 103 6.38 6.75 -3.44
C VAL A 103 5.47 7.30 -2.35
N GLU A 104 4.98 6.45 -1.46
CA GLU A 104 4.13 6.85 -0.34
C GLU A 104 4.87 7.78 0.64
N ALA A 105 6.16 7.58 0.85
CA ALA A 105 6.98 8.45 1.69
C ALA A 105 7.05 9.90 1.15
N ILE A 106 7.09 10.09 -0.17
CA ILE A 106 7.08 11.43 -0.79
C ILE A 106 5.69 12.08 -0.62
N ALA A 107 4.62 11.30 -0.61
CA ALA A 107 3.26 11.80 -0.45
C ALA A 107 2.97 12.37 0.94
N ILE A 108 3.62 11.85 1.98
CA ILE A 108 3.37 12.25 3.39
C ILE A 108 3.52 13.77 3.62
N PRO A 109 4.63 14.43 3.26
CA PRO A 109 4.78 15.86 3.44
C PRO A 109 3.76 16.69 2.64
N VAL A 110 3.42 16.24 1.43
CA VAL A 110 2.40 16.90 0.58
C VAL A 110 1.05 16.88 1.27
N ILE A 111 0.66 15.75 1.83
CA ILE A 111 -0.59 15.60 2.57
C ILE A 111 -0.60 16.48 3.82
N LEU A 112 0.48 16.48 4.60
CA LEU A 112 0.62 17.31 5.78
C LEU A 112 0.41 18.79 5.44
N THR A 113 0.99 19.27 4.35
CA THR A 113 0.80 20.66 3.90
C THR A 113 -0.64 20.94 3.48
N THR A 114 -1.31 19.98 2.84
CA THR A 114 -2.70 20.10 2.41
C THR A 114 -3.68 20.24 3.59
N ILE A 115 -3.40 19.56 4.71
CA ILE A 115 -4.21 19.63 5.92
C ILE A 115 -3.79 20.76 6.88
N GLY A 116 -2.91 21.68 6.42
CA GLY A 116 -2.53 22.89 7.16
C GLY A 116 -1.27 22.76 8.02
N PHE A 117 -0.57 21.63 7.99
CA PHE A 117 0.74 21.49 8.63
C PHE A 117 1.83 21.90 7.64
N THR A 118 2.43 23.08 7.85
CA THR A 118 3.56 23.52 7.02
C THR A 118 4.82 22.72 7.36
N VAL A 119 5.28 21.92 6.42
CA VAL A 119 6.60 21.30 6.51
C VAL A 119 7.61 22.29 5.90
N PRO A 120 8.58 22.82 6.67
CA PRO A 120 9.53 23.79 6.15
C PRO A 120 10.32 23.20 4.98
N GLN A 121 10.44 23.93 3.89
CA GLN A 121 11.19 23.51 2.70
C GLN A 121 12.68 23.83 2.90
N VAL A 122 13.37 22.96 3.66
CA VAL A 122 14.77 23.15 4.02
C VAL A 122 15.65 22.23 3.18
N VAL A 123 16.69 22.79 2.56
CA VAL A 123 17.69 22.09 1.73
C VAL A 123 17.05 21.31 0.58
N PRO A 124 16.92 21.89 -0.62
CA PRO A 124 16.51 21.17 -1.81
C PRO A 124 17.58 20.15 -2.21
N LEU A 125 17.19 18.90 -2.47
CA LEU A 125 18.11 17.81 -2.81
C LEU A 125 18.09 17.48 -4.29
N TYR A 126 16.90 17.19 -4.83
CA TYR A 126 16.73 16.83 -6.24
C TYR A 126 15.28 17.07 -6.68
N GLN A 127 15.05 17.00 -8.00
CA GLN A 127 13.71 17.05 -8.56
C GLN A 127 13.24 15.66 -8.96
N PHE A 128 12.00 15.34 -8.62
CA PHE A 128 11.36 14.09 -8.99
C PHE A 128 9.93 14.38 -9.47
N ALA A 129 9.57 13.90 -10.65
CA ALA A 129 8.25 14.08 -11.26
C ALA A 129 7.77 15.56 -11.34
N GLY A 130 8.71 16.51 -11.50
CA GLY A 130 8.40 17.94 -11.55
C GLY A 130 8.36 18.65 -10.19
N GLU A 131 8.45 17.91 -9.09
CA GLU A 131 8.44 18.45 -7.73
C GLU A 131 9.85 18.45 -7.12
N THR A 132 10.16 19.47 -6.31
CA THR A 132 11.45 19.53 -5.60
C THR A 132 11.36 18.77 -4.29
N VAL A 133 12.24 17.78 -4.12
CA VAL A 133 12.35 16.99 -2.88
C VAL A 133 13.31 17.70 -1.93
N TYR A 134 12.82 18.02 -0.74
CA TYR A 134 13.59 18.67 0.32
C TYR A 134 14.06 17.66 1.37
N LEU A 135 15.21 17.93 1.99
CA LEU A 135 15.72 17.10 3.09
C LEU A 135 14.72 16.97 4.23
N SER A 136 14.03 18.07 4.57
CA SER A 136 12.96 18.06 5.58
C SER A 136 11.83 17.10 5.27
N TYR A 137 11.46 16.94 3.99
CA TYR A 137 10.44 16.00 3.55
C TYR A 137 10.88 14.56 3.78
N ILE A 138 12.13 14.26 3.46
CA ILE A 138 12.71 12.92 3.69
C ILE A 138 12.77 12.61 5.18
N LEU A 139 13.19 13.55 6.03
CA LEU A 139 13.28 13.33 7.47
C LEU A 139 11.89 13.10 8.11
N VAL A 140 10.87 13.87 7.71
CA VAL A 140 9.50 13.66 8.16
C VAL A 140 8.98 12.29 7.72
N SER A 141 9.23 11.92 6.48
CA SER A 141 8.82 10.62 5.92
C SER A 141 9.49 9.45 6.64
N ILE A 142 10.80 9.54 6.90
CA ILE A 142 11.54 8.53 7.67
C ILE A 142 10.97 8.42 9.10
N GLY A 143 10.69 9.56 9.75
CA GLY A 143 10.13 9.58 11.09
C GLY A 143 8.77 8.86 11.16
N ILE A 144 7.86 9.19 10.25
CA ILE A 144 6.52 8.59 10.20
C ILE A 144 6.61 7.09 9.85
N ASN A 145 7.40 6.72 8.84
CA ASN A 145 7.60 5.31 8.49
C ASN A 145 8.26 4.53 9.64
N GLY A 146 9.18 5.16 10.39
CA GLY A 146 9.77 4.59 11.59
C GLY A 146 8.73 4.28 12.68
N ILE A 147 7.78 5.18 12.90
CA ILE A 147 6.66 4.96 13.83
C ILE A 147 5.84 3.75 13.39
N PHE A 148 5.45 3.66 12.10
CA PHE A 148 4.72 2.51 11.58
C PHE A 148 5.53 1.21 11.66
N ALA A 149 6.83 1.26 11.42
CA ALA A 149 7.70 0.09 11.59
C ALA A 149 7.69 -0.40 13.04
N VAL A 150 7.80 0.49 14.02
CA VAL A 150 7.70 0.14 15.44
C VAL A 150 6.33 -0.48 15.77
N ILE A 151 5.22 0.11 15.29
CA ILE A 151 3.88 -0.43 15.48
C ILE A 151 3.77 -1.86 14.91
N ASN A 152 4.36 -2.12 13.75
CA ASN A 152 4.38 -3.44 13.14
C ASN A 152 5.21 -4.45 13.95
N ILE A 153 6.34 -4.03 14.51
CA ILE A 153 7.20 -4.87 15.37
C ILE A 153 6.49 -5.22 16.69
N LEU A 154 5.66 -4.33 17.23
CA LEU A 154 4.88 -4.56 18.45
C LEU A 154 3.82 -5.67 18.30
N GLY A 155 3.50 -6.06 17.07
CA GLY A 155 2.73 -7.25 16.76
C GLY A 155 1.49 -7.02 15.90
N ALA A 156 1.09 -8.09 15.23
CA ALA A 156 0.00 -8.08 14.25
C ALA A 156 -1.34 -7.59 14.81
N SER A 157 -1.63 -7.85 16.08
CA SER A 157 -2.88 -7.42 16.74
C SER A 157 -2.96 -5.90 16.86
N ILE A 158 -1.87 -5.26 17.29
CA ILE A 158 -1.78 -3.80 17.46
C ILE A 158 -1.80 -3.14 16.08
N SER A 159 -0.96 -3.59 15.17
CA SER A 159 -0.88 -3.11 13.80
C SER A 159 -2.24 -3.22 13.08
N GLY A 160 -2.93 -4.36 13.19
CA GLY A 160 -4.25 -4.56 12.60
C GLY A 160 -5.33 -3.64 13.19
N THR A 161 -5.24 -3.31 14.47
CA THR A 161 -6.18 -2.36 15.10
C THR A 161 -5.95 -0.94 14.59
N VAL A 162 -4.69 -0.50 14.51
CA VAL A 162 -4.33 0.82 13.96
C VAL A 162 -4.76 0.92 12.50
N GLN A 163 -4.47 -0.09 11.70
CA GLN A 163 -4.85 -0.16 10.30
C GLN A 163 -6.38 -0.05 10.11
N LYS A 164 -7.15 -0.78 10.92
CA LYS A 164 -8.62 -0.75 10.87
C LYS A 164 -9.16 0.66 11.09
N TRP A 165 -8.67 1.37 12.08
CA TRP A 165 -9.08 2.74 12.35
C TRP A 165 -8.64 3.71 11.26
N ALA A 166 -7.42 3.56 10.73
CA ALA A 166 -6.93 4.34 9.61
C ALA A 166 -7.80 4.18 8.35
N VAL A 167 -8.22 2.95 8.04
CA VAL A 167 -9.13 2.67 6.91
C VAL A 167 -10.50 3.27 7.13
N TYR A 168 -11.06 3.20 8.33
CA TYR A 168 -12.35 3.85 8.61
C TYR A 168 -12.28 5.37 8.46
N LEU A 169 -11.19 5.98 8.90
CA LEU A 169 -10.95 7.41 8.70
C LEU A 169 -10.86 7.77 7.21
N LEU A 170 -10.12 6.96 6.46
CA LEU A 170 -9.96 7.14 5.01
C LEU A 170 -11.27 7.00 4.26
N LEU A 171 -12.10 6.00 4.59
CA LEU A 171 -13.42 5.82 3.98
C LEU A 171 -14.37 6.96 4.36
N ALA A 172 -14.33 7.43 5.60
CA ALA A 172 -15.09 8.59 6.02
C ALA A 172 -14.66 9.84 5.23
N ALA A 173 -13.34 10.09 5.09
CA ALA A 173 -12.83 11.19 4.29
C ALA A 173 -13.29 11.10 2.82
N ALA A 174 -13.26 9.91 2.20
CA ALA A 174 -13.70 9.71 0.82
C ALA A 174 -15.20 9.98 0.58
N VAL A 175 -16.03 9.93 1.63
CA VAL A 175 -17.47 10.27 1.54
C VAL A 175 -17.68 11.77 1.65
N PHE A 176 -16.78 12.51 2.32
CA PHE A 176 -16.90 13.95 2.53
C PHE A 176 -16.24 14.79 1.42
N PHE A 177 -15.38 14.18 0.60
CA PHE A 177 -14.73 14.79 -0.56
C PHE A 177 -15.36 14.31 -1.87
#